data_e6d802a6e7caf2455b53f38aad6b79bc
#
_entry.id   e6d802a6e7caf2455b53f38aad6b79bc
#
_cell.length_a   1.000
_cell.length_b   1.000
_cell.length_c   1.000
_cell.angle_alpha   90.00
_cell.angle_beta   90.00
_cell.angle_gamma   90.00
#
_symmetry.space_group_name_H-M   'P 1'
#
loop_
_entity.id
_entity.type
_entity.pdbx_description
1 polymer ?
#
loop_
_entity_poly.entity_id
_entity_poly.type
_entity_poly.pdbx_seq_one_letter_code
_entity_poly.pdbx_strand_id
1 'polypeptide(L)'
;IRKGNPTITFDNPDAYGRIHFTGIMKLKRQTAEKMFLTSGRHIGESLQEISSQTSFEVLKAEYWHNIVYPWDLISGNRMALRDNLLFRSAKIEKNVVIKGEVSIGKGTVIRSGSYILGPVSIGEGCDIGPNSVIGSAVSIGNNVIVGPFSEIVDSVVMSNCDLGSYTSLKGSVLGNGVSFGSHSIAIPSTRNIMYFDKVFSVSDRGAMIGDDCIIGSRATLQGGSILLSGATIGEGEFYNADFQGDNI
;
A
#
# COMPACT_ATOMS: atom_id res chain seq x y z
N ILE A 1 10.11 5.41 -30.50
CA ILE A 1 11.22 6.25 -29.98
C ILE A 1 11.19 7.53 -30.79
N ARG A 2 10.75 8.67 -30.20
CA ARG A 2 10.86 9.98 -30.84
C ARG A 2 12.23 10.56 -30.50
N LYS A 3 13.08 10.74 -31.50
CA LYS A 3 14.28 11.57 -31.39
C LYS A 3 13.84 13.05 -31.39
N GLY A 4 13.92 13.68 -30.27
CA GLY A 4 13.74 15.13 -30.08
C GLY A 4 14.07 15.43 -28.62
N ASN A 5 14.63 16.63 -28.35
CA ASN A 5 14.87 17.06 -26.97
C ASN A 5 13.51 17.17 -26.28
N PRO A 6 13.18 16.32 -25.29
CA PRO A 6 11.94 16.45 -24.56
C PRO A 6 12.00 17.75 -23.76
N THR A 7 11.01 18.61 -23.93
CA THR A 7 10.83 19.75 -23.02
C THR A 7 10.19 19.19 -21.76
N ILE A 8 10.93 19.19 -20.65
CA ILE A 8 10.43 18.78 -19.34
C ILE A 8 9.76 20.01 -18.75
N THR A 9 8.43 20.00 -18.63
CA THR A 9 7.68 21.05 -17.94
C THR A 9 7.21 20.52 -16.60
N PHE A 10 7.51 21.28 -15.54
CA PHE A 10 7.02 21.04 -14.19
C PHE A 10 5.82 21.98 -13.95
N ASP A 11 4.82 21.50 -13.25
CA ASP A 11 3.66 22.26 -12.75
C ASP A 11 2.62 22.80 -13.77
N ASN A 12 2.37 22.08 -14.85
CA ASN A 12 1.20 22.41 -15.67
C ASN A 12 0.22 21.23 -15.72
N PRO A 13 -0.87 21.26 -14.90
CA PRO A 13 -1.86 20.18 -14.84
C PRO A 13 -2.69 20.02 -16.15
N ASP A 14 -2.71 21.05 -17.03
CA ASP A 14 -3.56 21.07 -18.23
C ASP A 14 -2.91 20.47 -19.48
N ALA A 15 -1.78 19.79 -19.32
CA ALA A 15 -1.02 19.27 -20.44
C ALA A 15 -1.52 17.89 -20.91
N TYR A 16 -2.56 17.83 -21.67
CA TYR A 16 -3.05 16.61 -22.31
C TYR A 16 -1.98 15.96 -23.21
N GLY A 17 -1.78 14.64 -23.02
CA GLY A 17 -0.91 13.83 -23.90
C GLY A 17 0.58 13.86 -23.57
N ARG A 18 0.99 14.26 -22.37
CA ARG A 18 2.40 14.38 -21.97
C ARG A 18 2.91 13.16 -21.22
N ILE A 19 4.22 12.92 -21.37
CA ILE A 19 4.96 11.92 -20.61
C ILE A 19 5.32 12.53 -19.27
N HIS A 20 4.85 11.92 -18.17
CA HIS A 20 5.21 12.33 -16.82
C HIS A 20 6.56 11.73 -16.41
N PHE A 21 7.37 12.50 -15.71
CA PHE A 21 8.62 12.00 -15.13
C PHE A 21 8.31 11.11 -13.92
N THR A 22 8.77 9.87 -13.98
CA THR A 22 8.51 8.85 -12.93
C THR A 22 9.43 8.98 -11.72
N GLY A 23 10.36 9.94 -11.71
CA GLY A 23 11.38 10.06 -10.65
C GLY A 23 12.63 9.20 -10.88
N ILE A 24 12.66 8.36 -11.90
CA ILE A 24 13.78 7.45 -12.18
C ILE A 24 14.58 7.98 -13.37
N MET A 25 15.89 8.15 -13.18
CA MET A 25 16.83 8.53 -14.24
C MET A 25 18.16 7.81 -14.08
N LYS A 26 18.83 7.55 -15.19
CA LYS A 26 20.21 7.06 -15.23
C LYS A 26 21.09 8.15 -15.81
N LEU A 27 22.05 8.63 -15.05
CA LEU A 27 22.98 9.68 -15.42
C LEU A 27 24.42 9.19 -15.38
N LYS A 28 25.29 9.78 -16.21
CA LYS A 28 26.74 9.68 -16.01
C LYS A 28 27.11 10.39 -14.70
N ARG A 29 28.11 9.86 -13.99
CA ARG A 29 28.55 10.43 -12.70
C ARG A 29 28.82 11.92 -12.76
N GLN A 30 29.56 12.40 -13.76
CA GLN A 30 29.87 13.81 -13.94
C GLN A 30 28.62 14.70 -14.11
N THR A 31 27.60 14.18 -14.78
CA THR A 31 26.31 14.89 -14.96
C THR A 31 25.52 14.93 -13.65
N ALA A 32 25.52 13.83 -12.89
CA ALA A 32 24.91 13.78 -11.59
C ALA A 32 25.60 14.73 -10.59
N GLU A 33 26.93 14.75 -10.56
CA GLU A 33 27.70 15.68 -9.72
C GLU A 33 27.37 17.15 -10.02
N LYS A 34 27.29 17.54 -11.29
CA LYS A 34 26.86 18.88 -11.68
C LYS A 34 25.45 19.22 -11.20
N MET A 35 24.54 18.26 -11.28
CA MET A 35 23.14 18.42 -10.85
C MET A 35 23.05 18.67 -9.33
N PHE A 36 23.87 17.96 -8.53
CA PHE A 36 23.87 18.08 -7.08
C PHE A 36 24.71 19.29 -6.58
N LEU A 37 25.72 19.72 -7.32
CA LEU A 37 26.54 20.88 -6.96
C LEU A 37 25.84 22.22 -7.19
N THR A 38 24.80 22.26 -8.00
CA THR A 38 23.89 23.40 -8.14
C THR A 38 22.87 23.43 -6.98
N SER A 39 23.36 23.18 -5.76
CA SER A 39 22.57 23.06 -4.53
C SER A 39 21.68 24.29 -4.27
N GLY A 40 20.39 24.08 -4.12
CA GLY A 40 19.37 25.08 -3.84
C GLY A 40 18.29 25.20 -4.92
N ARG A 41 18.43 24.54 -6.04
CA ARG A 41 17.39 24.46 -7.08
C ARG A 41 16.52 23.24 -6.93
N HIS A 42 15.25 23.39 -7.26
CA HIS A 42 14.36 22.23 -7.40
C HIS A 42 14.91 21.27 -8.48
N ILE A 43 14.75 19.98 -8.27
CA ILE A 43 15.22 18.94 -9.20
C ILE A 43 14.76 19.18 -10.65
N GLY A 44 13.58 19.81 -10.79
CA GLY A 44 13.00 20.23 -12.05
C GLY A 44 13.85 21.25 -12.82
N GLU A 45 14.35 22.27 -12.16
CA GLU A 45 15.19 23.31 -12.78
C GLU A 45 16.53 22.72 -13.21
N SER A 46 17.13 21.86 -12.38
CA SER A 46 18.37 21.17 -12.72
C SER A 46 18.20 20.23 -13.91
N LEU A 47 17.07 19.53 -14.02
CA LEU A 47 16.76 18.69 -15.18
C LEU A 47 16.55 19.51 -16.45
N GLN A 48 15.91 20.67 -16.35
CA GLN A 48 15.70 21.55 -17.49
C GLN A 48 17.02 22.11 -18.02
N GLU A 49 17.93 22.51 -17.14
CA GLU A 49 19.27 22.98 -17.52
C GLU A 49 20.09 21.87 -18.20
N ILE A 50 20.10 20.66 -17.65
CA ILE A 50 20.82 19.53 -18.23
C ILE A 50 20.19 19.10 -19.56
N SER A 51 18.86 19.17 -19.70
CA SER A 51 18.17 18.81 -20.94
C SER A 51 18.51 19.74 -22.11
N SER A 52 18.87 20.98 -21.82
CA SER A 52 19.34 21.94 -22.84
C SER A 52 20.76 21.65 -23.32
N GLN A 53 21.58 20.95 -22.51
CA GLN A 53 22.99 20.69 -22.79
C GLN A 53 23.29 19.24 -23.25
N THR A 54 22.38 18.30 -23.00
CA THR A 54 22.58 16.88 -23.24
C THR A 54 21.33 16.25 -23.81
N SER A 55 21.46 15.39 -24.81
CA SER A 55 20.35 14.61 -25.32
C SER A 55 19.99 13.49 -24.35
N PHE A 56 18.70 13.33 -24.05
CA PHE A 56 18.17 12.24 -23.24
C PHE A 56 17.47 11.20 -24.10
N GLU A 57 17.65 9.96 -23.75
CA GLU A 57 16.80 8.87 -24.20
C GLU A 57 15.65 8.72 -23.19
N VAL A 58 14.42 8.83 -23.71
CA VAL A 58 13.21 8.67 -22.89
C VAL A 58 12.75 7.23 -23.00
N LEU A 59 12.79 6.51 -21.89
CA LEU A 59 12.21 5.18 -21.75
C LEU A 59 10.80 5.32 -21.17
N LYS A 60 9.81 4.81 -21.89
CA LYS A 60 8.44 4.80 -21.39
C LYS A 60 8.27 3.62 -20.45
N ALA A 61 7.89 3.89 -19.20
CA ALA A 61 7.45 2.84 -18.28
C ALA A 61 6.11 2.27 -18.76
N GLU A 62 5.98 0.96 -18.76
CA GLU A 62 4.74 0.27 -19.10
C GLU A 62 3.71 0.42 -17.99
N TYR A 63 4.18 0.35 -16.74
CA TYR A 63 3.38 0.55 -15.54
C TYR A 63 4.06 1.58 -14.63
N TRP A 64 3.29 2.51 -14.12
CA TRP A 64 3.74 3.51 -13.15
C TRP A 64 2.56 3.92 -12.27
N HIS A 65 2.82 4.03 -10.98
CA HIS A 65 1.84 4.50 -10.02
C HIS A 65 2.50 5.45 -9.02
N ASN A 66 1.91 6.63 -8.83
CA ASN A 66 2.41 7.60 -7.86
C ASN A 66 1.77 7.31 -6.50
N ILE A 67 2.60 7.05 -5.50
CA ILE A 67 2.16 6.86 -4.11
C ILE A 67 2.50 8.13 -3.36
N VAL A 68 1.49 8.96 -3.14
CA VAL A 68 1.60 10.22 -2.40
C VAL A 68 0.87 10.13 -1.08
N TYR A 69 -0.26 9.46 -1.08
CA TYR A 69 -1.15 9.33 0.07
C TYR A 69 -1.24 7.88 0.54
N PRO A 70 -1.55 7.62 1.81
CA PRO A 70 -1.64 6.25 2.33
C PRO A 70 -2.60 5.35 1.54
N TRP A 71 -3.70 5.87 1.04
CA TRP A 71 -4.66 5.11 0.24
C TRP A 71 -4.19 4.76 -1.18
N ASP A 72 -3.15 5.44 -1.69
CA ASP A 72 -2.55 5.11 -2.99
C ASP A 72 -1.86 3.74 -2.95
N LEU A 73 -1.44 3.29 -1.74
CA LEU A 73 -0.86 1.96 -1.54
C LEU A 73 -1.79 0.84 -2.00
N ILE A 74 -3.11 0.99 -1.85
CA ILE A 74 -4.07 -0.02 -2.29
C ILE A 74 -4.07 -0.15 -3.82
N SER A 75 -4.07 0.99 -4.52
CA SER A 75 -4.01 1.02 -5.98
C SER A 75 -2.66 0.53 -6.51
N GLY A 76 -1.57 0.94 -5.86
CA GLY A 76 -0.21 0.44 -6.15
C GLY A 76 -0.09 -1.06 -5.93
N ASN A 77 -0.66 -1.59 -4.85
CA ASN A 77 -0.71 -3.01 -4.55
C ASN A 77 -1.43 -3.82 -5.63
N ARG A 78 -2.61 -3.37 -6.08
CA ARG A 78 -3.34 -4.01 -7.17
C ARG A 78 -2.50 -4.08 -8.46
N MET A 79 -1.71 -3.05 -8.72
CA MET A 79 -0.81 -3.02 -9.88
C MET A 79 0.37 -3.99 -9.69
N ALA A 80 1.01 -3.96 -8.52
CA ALA A 80 2.17 -4.81 -8.23
C ALA A 80 1.84 -6.31 -8.25
N LEU A 81 0.62 -6.67 -7.85
CA LEU A 81 0.19 -8.08 -7.84
C LEU A 81 -0.09 -8.66 -9.23
N ARG A 82 -0.19 -7.83 -10.31
CA ARG A 82 -0.40 -8.33 -11.69
C ARG A 82 0.78 -9.14 -12.22
N ASP A 83 2.00 -8.78 -11.82
CA ASP A 83 3.25 -9.39 -12.30
C ASP A 83 3.91 -10.22 -11.20
N ASN A 84 3.13 -10.75 -10.26
CA ASN A 84 3.63 -11.47 -9.12
C ASN A 84 4.23 -12.82 -9.54
N LEU A 85 5.50 -13.07 -9.17
CA LEU A 85 6.13 -14.35 -9.36
C LEU A 85 5.48 -15.38 -8.44
N LEU A 86 4.86 -16.39 -9.04
CA LEU A 86 4.19 -17.44 -8.28
C LEU A 86 5.23 -18.35 -7.61
N PHE A 87 5.27 -18.34 -6.29
CA PHE A 87 5.99 -19.32 -5.49
C PHE A 87 5.15 -19.77 -4.30
N ARG A 88 5.28 -21.03 -3.91
CA ARG A 88 4.58 -21.58 -2.75
C ARG A 88 5.55 -22.45 -1.98
N SER A 89 6.02 -21.96 -0.84
CA SER A 89 6.94 -22.67 0.05
C SER A 89 6.37 -22.77 1.47
N ALA A 90 5.05 -22.96 1.56
CA ALA A 90 4.26 -22.93 2.79
C ALA A 90 3.76 -24.30 3.19
N LYS A 91 3.43 -24.47 4.47
CA LYS A 91 2.65 -25.60 4.96
C LYS A 91 1.17 -25.31 4.75
N ILE A 92 0.51 -26.06 3.88
CA ILE A 92 -0.93 -25.93 3.61
C ILE A 92 -1.64 -27.10 4.25
N GLU A 93 -2.54 -26.82 5.18
CA GLU A 93 -3.33 -27.85 5.87
C GLU A 93 -4.47 -28.41 4.97
N LYS A 94 -5.12 -29.47 5.43
CA LYS A 94 -6.25 -30.07 4.70
C LYS A 94 -7.41 -29.08 4.57
N ASN A 95 -8.22 -29.25 3.52
CA ASN A 95 -9.41 -28.44 3.26
C ASN A 95 -9.16 -26.93 3.03
N VAL A 96 -7.92 -26.53 2.73
CA VAL A 96 -7.62 -25.18 2.25
C VAL A 96 -7.94 -25.09 0.76
N VAL A 97 -8.61 -24.02 0.37
CA VAL A 97 -8.93 -23.75 -1.04
C VAL A 97 -8.13 -22.53 -1.51
N ILE A 98 -7.32 -22.72 -2.55
CA ILE A 98 -6.53 -21.64 -3.17
C ILE A 98 -6.93 -21.52 -4.63
N LYS A 99 -7.38 -20.33 -5.06
CA LYS A 99 -7.76 -20.03 -6.45
C LYS A 99 -7.04 -18.79 -6.96
N GLY A 100 -6.71 -18.79 -8.25
CA GLY A 100 -6.03 -17.66 -8.91
C GLY A 100 -4.53 -17.60 -8.58
N GLU A 101 -3.94 -16.44 -8.80
CA GLU A 101 -2.51 -16.18 -8.62
C GLU A 101 -2.20 -15.90 -7.16
N VAL A 102 -1.54 -16.84 -6.47
CA VAL A 102 -1.24 -16.74 -5.05
C VAL A 102 0.21 -17.13 -4.81
N SER A 103 0.98 -16.24 -4.21
CA SER A 103 2.34 -16.46 -3.72
C SER A 103 2.34 -16.57 -2.21
N ILE A 104 3.09 -17.54 -1.66
CA ILE A 104 3.16 -17.77 -0.21
C ILE A 104 4.60 -18.08 0.18
N GLY A 105 5.14 -17.29 1.10
CA GLY A 105 6.52 -17.37 1.56
C GLY A 105 6.82 -18.59 2.44
N LYS A 106 8.12 -18.79 2.64
CA LYS A 106 8.67 -19.92 3.42
C LYS A 106 8.25 -19.82 4.89
N GLY A 107 7.97 -20.97 5.50
CA GLY A 107 7.60 -21.04 6.92
C GLY A 107 6.19 -20.58 7.24
N THR A 108 5.45 -20.09 6.26
CA THR A 108 4.03 -19.73 6.43
C THR A 108 3.16 -20.97 6.53
N VAL A 109 2.16 -20.91 7.40
CA VAL A 109 1.17 -21.98 7.60
C VAL A 109 -0.21 -21.44 7.23
N ILE A 110 -0.88 -22.13 6.31
CA ILE A 110 -2.29 -21.86 6.00
C ILE A 110 -3.13 -22.94 6.68
N ARG A 111 -3.97 -22.53 7.61
CA ARG A 111 -4.77 -23.41 8.45
C ARG A 111 -6.01 -23.93 7.72
N SER A 112 -6.50 -25.07 8.21
CA SER A 112 -7.64 -25.79 7.65
C SER A 112 -8.88 -24.91 7.44
N GLY A 113 -9.60 -25.15 6.36
CA GLY A 113 -10.83 -24.42 6.01
C GLY A 113 -10.63 -23.02 5.45
N SER A 114 -9.40 -22.50 5.38
CA SER A 114 -9.16 -21.19 4.83
C SER A 114 -9.37 -21.15 3.31
N TYR A 115 -9.84 -20.02 2.81
CA TYR A 115 -10.10 -19.76 1.40
C TYR A 115 -9.26 -18.57 0.92
N ILE A 116 -8.40 -18.80 -0.08
CA ILE A 116 -7.54 -17.76 -0.64
C ILE A 116 -7.89 -17.55 -2.11
N LEU A 117 -8.26 -16.32 -2.47
CA LEU A 117 -8.61 -15.93 -3.84
C LEU A 117 -7.64 -14.86 -4.35
N GLY A 118 -6.75 -15.24 -5.26
CA GLY A 118 -5.78 -14.33 -5.87
C GLY A 118 -6.39 -13.23 -6.77
N PRO A 119 -5.60 -12.21 -7.14
CA PRO A 119 -4.16 -12.13 -6.87
C PRO A 119 -3.85 -11.83 -5.39
N VAL A 120 -2.97 -12.63 -4.77
CA VAL A 120 -2.59 -12.51 -3.35
C VAL A 120 -1.10 -12.80 -3.18
N SER A 121 -0.43 -12.02 -2.34
CA SER A 121 0.92 -12.27 -1.87
C SER A 121 0.97 -12.38 -0.35
N ILE A 122 1.49 -13.48 0.18
CA ILE A 122 1.68 -13.69 1.62
C ILE A 122 3.17 -13.92 1.86
N GLY A 123 3.75 -13.18 2.79
CA GLY A 123 5.16 -13.23 3.16
C GLY A 123 5.57 -14.51 3.89
N GLU A 124 6.74 -14.46 4.48
CA GLU A 124 7.33 -15.58 5.23
C GLU A 124 6.87 -15.60 6.68
N GLY A 125 6.86 -16.80 7.29
CA GLY A 125 6.61 -16.97 8.71
C GLY A 125 5.20 -16.61 9.20
N CYS A 126 4.23 -16.48 8.30
CA CYS A 126 2.86 -16.12 8.66
C CYS A 126 2.06 -17.34 9.17
N ASP A 127 1.04 -17.07 9.98
CA ASP A 127 0.04 -18.04 10.41
C ASP A 127 -1.36 -17.54 10.03
N ILE A 128 -1.94 -18.11 8.99
CA ILE A 128 -3.27 -17.72 8.50
C ILE A 128 -4.28 -18.68 9.09
N GLY A 129 -5.03 -18.17 10.07
CA GLY A 129 -5.87 -18.95 10.95
C GLY A 129 -6.97 -19.73 10.28
N PRO A 130 -7.57 -20.74 10.94
CA PRO A 130 -8.55 -21.60 10.28
C PRO A 130 -9.80 -20.82 9.87
N ASN A 131 -10.42 -21.26 8.77
CA ASN A 131 -11.64 -20.68 8.21
C ASN A 131 -11.55 -19.18 7.90
N SER A 132 -10.35 -18.68 7.63
CA SER A 132 -10.17 -17.28 7.21
C SER A 132 -10.31 -17.14 5.71
N VAL A 133 -10.79 -15.98 5.26
CA VAL A 133 -10.94 -15.61 3.86
C VAL A 133 -9.94 -14.52 3.50
N ILE A 134 -9.01 -14.84 2.60
CA ILE A 134 -8.11 -13.86 2.01
C ILE A 134 -8.58 -13.63 0.58
N GLY A 135 -9.23 -12.49 0.35
CA GLY A 135 -9.79 -12.15 -0.96
C GLY A 135 -8.76 -11.60 -1.92
N SER A 136 -9.21 -11.12 -3.06
CA SER A 136 -8.32 -10.62 -4.10
C SER A 136 -7.66 -9.28 -3.74
N ALA A 137 -6.53 -9.01 -4.38
CA ALA A 137 -5.73 -7.80 -4.22
C ALA A 137 -5.20 -7.59 -2.78
N VAL A 138 -4.78 -8.68 -2.13
CA VAL A 138 -4.21 -8.64 -0.78
C VAL A 138 -2.72 -8.91 -0.82
N SER A 139 -1.96 -8.07 -0.12
CA SER A 139 -0.57 -8.33 0.25
C SER A 139 -0.43 -8.38 1.76
N ILE A 140 0.17 -9.46 2.25
CA ILE A 140 0.50 -9.69 3.66
C ILE A 140 2.01 -9.79 3.77
N GLY A 141 2.62 -9.00 4.65
CA GLY A 141 4.06 -9.00 4.95
C GLY A 141 4.52 -10.25 5.68
N ASN A 142 5.71 -10.20 6.26
CA ASN A 142 6.29 -11.32 6.99
C ASN A 142 5.81 -11.36 8.45
N ASN A 143 5.79 -12.56 9.05
CA ASN A 143 5.48 -12.79 10.46
C ASN A 143 4.11 -12.23 10.88
N VAL A 144 3.11 -12.33 10.02
CA VAL A 144 1.75 -11.87 10.32
C VAL A 144 0.92 -13.04 10.81
N ILE A 145 0.18 -12.79 11.90
CA ILE A 145 -0.82 -13.73 12.44
C ILE A 145 -2.20 -13.22 12.03
N VAL A 146 -3.00 -14.10 11.42
CA VAL A 146 -4.42 -13.83 11.12
C VAL A 146 -5.26 -14.83 11.91
N GLY A 147 -6.02 -14.33 12.85
CA GLY A 147 -6.89 -15.15 13.70
C GLY A 147 -8.02 -15.85 12.93
N PRO A 148 -8.63 -16.87 13.52
CA PRO A 148 -9.72 -17.64 12.92
C PRO A 148 -10.91 -16.78 12.46
N PHE A 149 -11.58 -17.22 11.38
CA PHE A 149 -12.81 -16.59 10.86
C PHE A 149 -12.65 -15.12 10.45
N SER A 150 -11.44 -14.70 10.12
CA SER A 150 -11.16 -13.34 9.69
C SER A 150 -11.28 -13.20 8.17
N GLU A 151 -11.60 -11.99 7.70
CA GLU A 151 -11.71 -11.66 6.29
C GLU A 151 -10.79 -10.48 5.95
N ILE A 152 -9.94 -10.66 4.94
CA ILE A 152 -9.07 -9.59 4.42
C ILE A 152 -9.28 -9.51 2.90
N VAL A 153 -9.69 -8.34 2.41
CA VAL A 153 -9.96 -8.10 0.98
C VAL A 153 -9.39 -6.76 0.57
N ASP A 154 -8.76 -6.70 -0.61
CA ASP A 154 -8.27 -5.47 -1.22
C ASP A 154 -7.45 -4.60 -0.25
N SER A 155 -6.56 -5.23 0.49
CA SER A 155 -5.85 -4.62 1.63
C SER A 155 -4.36 -4.93 1.61
N VAL A 156 -3.61 -4.06 2.26
CA VAL A 156 -2.18 -4.23 2.51
C VAL A 156 -1.96 -4.36 4.00
N VAL A 157 -1.39 -5.47 4.44
CA VAL A 157 -0.99 -5.70 5.83
C VAL A 157 0.53 -5.83 5.84
N MET A 158 1.22 -4.91 6.49
CA MET A 158 2.68 -4.94 6.58
C MET A 158 3.15 -6.01 7.58
N SER A 159 4.45 -6.10 7.81
CA SER A 159 5.03 -7.19 8.60
C SER A 159 4.76 -7.08 10.10
N ASN A 160 4.87 -8.20 10.81
CA ASN A 160 4.79 -8.31 12.27
C ASN A 160 3.43 -7.89 12.87
N CYS A 161 2.36 -7.97 12.10
CA CYS A 161 1.01 -7.66 12.58
C CYS A 161 0.36 -8.88 13.23
N ASP A 162 -0.45 -8.62 14.26
CA ASP A 162 -1.30 -9.63 14.93
C ASP A 162 -2.77 -9.23 14.77
N LEU A 163 -3.50 -9.97 13.95
CA LEU A 163 -4.93 -9.79 13.71
C LEU A 163 -5.70 -10.84 14.49
N GLY A 164 -6.50 -10.40 15.44
CA GLY A 164 -7.36 -11.27 16.23
C GLY A 164 -8.42 -12.00 15.42
N SER A 165 -9.16 -12.89 16.07
CA SER A 165 -10.23 -13.66 15.42
C SER A 165 -11.41 -12.80 15.03
N TYR A 166 -12.15 -13.20 13.97
CA TYR A 166 -13.35 -12.50 13.48
C TYR A 166 -13.08 -11.04 13.08
N THR A 167 -11.88 -10.74 12.61
CA THR A 167 -11.57 -9.40 12.09
C THR A 167 -12.00 -9.28 10.63
N SER A 168 -12.42 -8.08 10.22
CA SER A 168 -12.75 -7.80 8.82
C SER A 168 -12.01 -6.54 8.36
N LEU A 169 -11.14 -6.70 7.36
CA LEU A 169 -10.37 -5.65 6.74
C LEU A 169 -10.71 -5.58 5.25
N LYS A 170 -11.26 -4.45 4.80
CA LYS A 170 -11.55 -4.21 3.39
C LYS A 170 -11.05 -2.84 2.97
N GLY A 171 -10.29 -2.79 1.87
CA GLY A 171 -9.76 -1.52 1.36
C GLY A 171 -8.85 -0.79 2.35
N SER A 172 -8.12 -1.52 3.19
CA SER A 172 -7.36 -0.98 4.31
C SER A 172 -5.84 -1.16 4.15
N VAL A 173 -5.08 -0.30 4.81
CA VAL A 173 -3.63 -0.41 4.93
C VAL A 173 -3.28 -0.47 6.41
N LEU A 174 -2.53 -1.50 6.81
CA LEU A 174 -1.96 -1.64 8.15
C LEU A 174 -0.43 -1.55 8.05
N GLY A 175 0.14 -0.65 8.83
CA GLY A 175 1.59 -0.50 9.03
C GLY A 175 2.22 -1.70 9.72
N ASN A 176 3.53 -1.64 9.95
CA ASN A 176 4.25 -2.71 10.64
C ASN A 176 3.84 -2.76 12.12
N GLY A 177 3.84 -3.96 12.72
CA GLY A 177 3.66 -4.13 14.15
C GLY A 177 2.25 -3.82 14.68
N VAL A 178 1.25 -3.67 13.81
CA VAL A 178 -0.13 -3.37 14.23
C VAL A 178 -0.74 -4.56 14.95
N SER A 179 -1.28 -4.32 16.17
CA SER A 179 -2.14 -5.25 16.89
C SER A 179 -3.60 -4.86 16.66
N PHE A 180 -4.37 -5.78 16.04
CA PHE A 180 -5.77 -5.56 15.67
C PHE A 180 -6.65 -6.56 16.41
N GLY A 181 -7.36 -6.10 17.44
CA GLY A 181 -8.11 -6.94 18.37
C GLY A 181 -9.23 -7.76 17.73
N SER A 182 -9.64 -8.82 18.41
CA SER A 182 -10.70 -9.71 17.93
C SER A 182 -12.04 -8.99 17.74
N HIS A 183 -12.82 -9.41 16.74
CA HIS A 183 -14.10 -8.82 16.37
C HIS A 183 -14.03 -7.34 15.96
N SER A 184 -12.84 -6.84 15.66
CA SER A 184 -12.67 -5.46 15.17
C SER A 184 -12.76 -5.41 13.66
N ILE A 185 -13.29 -4.31 13.13
CA ILE A 185 -13.59 -4.16 11.71
C ILE A 185 -13.16 -2.80 11.19
N ALA A 186 -12.66 -2.76 9.95
CA ALA A 186 -12.50 -1.54 9.17
C ALA A 186 -13.53 -1.55 8.05
N ILE A 187 -14.57 -0.72 8.21
CA ILE A 187 -15.73 -0.68 7.31
C ILE A 187 -15.41 0.24 6.13
N PRO A 188 -15.39 -0.25 4.87
CA PRO A 188 -15.22 0.63 3.72
C PRO A 188 -16.32 1.67 3.66
N SER A 189 -15.95 2.89 3.33
CA SER A 189 -16.91 3.96 3.06
C SER A 189 -16.45 4.85 1.92
N THR A 190 -17.40 5.59 1.35
CA THR A 190 -17.15 6.67 0.42
C THR A 190 -17.45 7.96 1.13
N ARG A 191 -16.43 8.76 1.38
CA ARG A 191 -16.59 10.05 2.07
C ARG A 191 -15.48 11.02 1.68
N ASN A 192 -15.68 12.29 2.00
CA ASN A 192 -14.63 13.28 1.98
C ASN A 192 -13.86 13.20 3.29
N ILE A 193 -12.54 13.18 3.18
CA ILE A 193 -11.61 13.22 4.31
C ILE A 193 -10.75 14.47 4.22
N MET A 194 -10.39 15.02 5.35
CA MET A 194 -9.39 16.08 5.43
C MET A 194 -8.01 15.47 5.67
N TYR A 195 -7.03 15.89 4.86
CA TYR A 195 -5.64 15.46 4.99
C TYR A 195 -4.72 16.63 4.65
N PHE A 196 -3.95 17.14 5.63
CA PHE A 196 -3.12 18.34 5.51
C PHE A 196 -3.88 19.52 4.87
N ASP A 197 -4.94 19.99 5.47
CA ASP A 197 -5.78 21.12 5.04
C ASP A 197 -6.39 20.99 3.63
N LYS A 198 -6.34 19.79 3.03
CA LYS A 198 -6.95 19.48 1.74
C LYS A 198 -8.06 18.46 1.90
N VAL A 199 -9.14 18.68 1.17
CA VAL A 199 -10.27 17.74 1.13
C VAL A 199 -10.07 16.75 -0.02
N PHE A 200 -10.12 15.46 0.30
CA PHE A 200 -10.03 14.36 -0.66
C PHE A 200 -11.30 13.53 -0.61
N SER A 201 -11.83 13.23 -1.78
CA SER A 201 -12.90 12.24 -1.89
C SER A 201 -12.29 10.85 -2.01
N VAL A 202 -12.48 10.02 -1.00
CA VAL A 202 -12.06 8.61 -1.00
C VAL A 202 -13.28 7.72 -1.18
N SER A 203 -13.19 6.79 -2.12
CA SER A 203 -14.29 5.88 -2.45
C SER A 203 -13.92 4.46 -2.09
N ASP A 204 -14.82 3.79 -1.38
CA ASP A 204 -14.72 2.38 -1.02
C ASP A 204 -13.36 2.02 -0.35
N ARG A 205 -12.96 2.87 0.62
CA ARG A 205 -11.74 2.70 1.40
C ARG A 205 -12.05 2.38 2.85
N GLY A 206 -11.29 1.43 3.41
CA GLY A 206 -11.22 1.14 4.83
C GLY A 206 -10.32 2.13 5.58
N ALA A 207 -9.68 1.67 6.64
CA ALA A 207 -8.80 2.50 7.47
C ALA A 207 -7.35 2.46 6.97
N MET A 208 -6.65 3.58 7.16
CA MET A 208 -5.22 3.73 6.96
C MET A 208 -4.56 3.81 8.35
N ILE A 209 -3.86 2.75 8.73
CA ILE A 209 -3.34 2.55 10.08
C ILE A 209 -1.82 2.57 10.03
N GLY A 210 -1.20 3.49 10.75
CA GLY A 210 0.26 3.62 10.86
C GLY A 210 0.91 2.47 11.63
N ASP A 211 2.24 2.51 11.71
CA ASP A 211 3.01 1.48 12.39
C ASP A 211 2.71 1.43 13.91
N ASP A 212 2.85 0.26 14.52
CA ASP A 212 2.77 0.02 15.97
C ASP A 212 1.46 0.50 16.62
N CYS A 213 0.37 0.60 15.85
CA CYS A 213 -0.95 0.93 16.39
C CYS A 213 -1.56 -0.26 17.13
N ILE A 214 -2.33 0.06 18.19
CA ILE A 214 -3.07 -0.93 18.97
C ILE A 214 -4.57 -0.65 18.81
N ILE A 215 -5.28 -1.58 18.21
CA ILE A 215 -6.73 -1.52 18.04
C ILE A 215 -7.38 -2.52 18.98
N GLY A 216 -8.14 -2.03 19.95
CA GLY A 216 -8.84 -2.85 20.93
C GLY A 216 -9.87 -3.77 20.31
N SER A 217 -10.24 -4.83 21.03
CA SER A 217 -11.27 -5.77 20.57
C SER A 217 -12.62 -5.10 20.35
N ARG A 218 -13.37 -5.53 19.33
CA ARG A 218 -14.69 -4.97 18.96
C ARG A 218 -14.66 -3.50 18.56
N ALA A 219 -13.50 -2.95 18.26
CA ALA A 219 -13.39 -1.61 17.71
C ALA A 219 -13.91 -1.56 16.27
N THR A 220 -14.52 -0.45 15.91
CA THR A 220 -15.00 -0.20 14.56
C THR A 220 -14.30 1.02 13.99
N LEU A 221 -13.55 0.84 12.92
CA LEU A 221 -12.89 1.93 12.20
C LEU A 221 -13.72 2.27 10.95
N GLN A 222 -14.20 3.50 10.89
CA GLN A 222 -14.91 3.97 9.70
C GLN A 222 -13.93 4.14 8.53
N GLY A 223 -14.35 3.79 7.34
CA GLY A 223 -13.54 3.94 6.13
C GLY A 223 -13.10 5.36 5.89
N GLY A 224 -11.86 5.50 5.40
CA GLY A 224 -11.17 6.78 5.27
C GLY A 224 -10.57 7.31 6.58
N SER A 225 -10.72 6.62 7.71
CA SER A 225 -10.01 6.99 8.95
C SER A 225 -8.53 6.79 8.80
N ILE A 226 -7.75 7.71 9.38
CA ILE A 226 -6.29 7.68 9.35
C ILE A 226 -5.78 7.71 10.80
N LEU A 227 -5.01 6.68 11.15
CA LEU A 227 -4.35 6.59 12.45
C LEU A 227 -2.85 6.78 12.25
N LEU A 228 -2.26 7.67 13.04
CA LEU A 228 -0.80 7.84 13.08
C LEU A 228 -0.14 6.66 13.80
N SER A 229 1.15 6.45 13.52
CA SER A 229 1.96 5.42 14.18
C SER A 229 1.89 5.54 15.69
N GLY A 230 1.75 4.39 16.36
CA GLY A 230 1.63 4.30 17.81
C GLY A 230 0.25 4.68 18.40
N ALA A 231 -0.74 4.98 17.56
CA ALA A 231 -2.08 5.29 18.03
C ALA A 231 -2.75 4.08 18.69
N THR A 232 -3.55 4.35 19.72
CA THR A 232 -4.34 3.33 20.42
C THR A 232 -5.83 3.66 20.34
N ILE A 233 -6.63 2.68 19.93
CA ILE A 233 -8.10 2.72 19.93
C ILE A 233 -8.58 1.74 20.99
N GLY A 234 -9.47 2.19 21.84
CA GLY A 234 -10.02 1.40 22.95
C GLY A 234 -10.92 0.24 22.50
N GLU A 235 -11.20 -0.68 23.41
CA GLU A 235 -12.14 -1.77 23.17
C GLU A 235 -13.56 -1.24 22.92
N GLY A 236 -14.22 -1.77 21.88
CA GLY A 236 -15.57 -1.40 21.49
C GLY A 236 -15.72 0.03 20.95
N GLU A 237 -14.63 0.73 20.75
CA GLU A 237 -14.65 2.12 20.30
C GLU A 237 -15.06 2.22 18.82
N PHE A 238 -15.83 3.26 18.48
CA PHE A 238 -16.10 3.66 17.11
C PHE A 238 -15.21 4.85 16.74
N TYR A 239 -14.27 4.62 15.82
CA TYR A 239 -13.32 5.62 15.37
C TYR A 239 -13.63 6.11 13.96
N ASN A 240 -13.77 7.42 13.80
CA ASN A 240 -14.13 8.05 12.52
C ASN A 240 -13.32 9.34 12.22
N ALA A 241 -12.18 9.52 12.88
CA ALA A 241 -11.41 10.74 12.73
C ALA A 241 -10.66 10.82 11.39
N ASP A 242 -10.63 12.01 10.84
CA ASP A 242 -9.77 12.43 9.74
C ASP A 242 -8.40 12.82 10.28
N PHE A 243 -7.40 12.86 9.41
CA PHE A 243 -6.09 13.37 9.78
C PHE A 243 -6.15 14.91 9.92
N GLN A 244 -6.14 15.40 11.14
CA GLN A 244 -5.92 16.81 11.46
C GLN A 244 -4.43 16.99 11.78
N GLY A 245 -3.72 17.72 10.94
CA GLY A 245 -2.24 17.84 10.95
C GLY A 245 -1.62 18.55 12.16
N ASP A 246 -2.32 18.76 13.25
CA ASP A 246 -1.90 19.68 14.33
C ASP A 246 -1.33 19.00 15.59
N ASN A 247 -0.90 17.74 15.54
CA ASN A 247 -0.22 17.11 16.67
C ASN A 247 1.02 16.32 16.21
N ILE A 248 2.06 17.04 15.80
CA ILE A 248 3.45 16.57 15.81
C ILE A 248 4.25 17.48 16.73
#